data_94f338053d498f4786d13198bec05c30
#
_entry.id   94f338053d498f4786d13198bec05c30
#
_cell.length_a   1.000
_cell.length_b   1.000
_cell.length_c   1.000
_cell.angle_alpha   90.00
_cell.angle_beta   90.00
_cell.angle_gamma   90.00
#
_symmetry.space_group_name_H-M   'P 1'
#
loop_
_entity.id
_entity.type
_entity.pdbx_description
1 polymer ?
#
loop_
_entity_poly.entity_id
_entity_poly.type
_entity_poly.pdbx_seq_one_letter_code
_entity_poly.pdbx_strand_id
1 'polypeptide(L)'
;IAIRFPYLIVDEAQDTSDIQMRIIDLLIENGLSEVMLVGDPDQAIFEWNDAKPELLTQKYTEWENSMILNENRRSSQNICSFTFGISSLENASVSVNEEVAQFEFQPKVIVYDKNLPQIVSEFIAECQQQGIVVSKESTAIIYRSKSIINEILEIPEIDFRAKSWTDNHTREFALGKFLYDNNRFKEGFRIIEKVLLRTLLDLSFCSENDIDTAISKMGFVALKSQVYAFMNMLPKTDISIGEWVVKTNAVLKENNTGIELHIHKDSSGSSFSQLFLNGDKQIIEKEYRYGTIHSVKGETFDAALMILRTKGIGSAYKTLLNKNTHISASEELRIAYVGMTRPRKILVIAVPNEDNKTAWENKLKNN
;
A
#
# COMPACT_ATOMS: atom_id res chain seq x y z
N ILE A 1 4.23 -34.13 10.12
CA ILE A 1 4.41 -33.29 8.91
C ILE A 1 5.85 -33.46 8.42
N ALA A 2 6.89 -33.26 9.25
CA ALA A 2 8.31 -33.31 8.87
C ALA A 2 8.71 -34.60 8.15
N ILE A 3 8.23 -35.77 8.60
CA ILE A 3 8.53 -37.09 7.96
C ILE A 3 7.97 -37.13 6.52
N ARG A 4 6.81 -36.51 6.27
CA ARG A 4 6.16 -36.54 4.96
C ARG A 4 6.71 -35.46 4.01
N PHE A 5 7.13 -34.33 4.56
CA PHE A 5 7.64 -33.17 3.84
C PHE A 5 8.97 -32.76 4.47
N PRO A 6 10.09 -33.39 4.04
CA PRO A 6 11.39 -33.17 4.69
C PRO A 6 12.06 -31.85 4.31
N TYR A 7 11.50 -31.09 3.35
CA TYR A 7 12.02 -29.81 2.87
C TYR A 7 11.01 -28.70 3.09
N LEU A 8 11.46 -27.55 3.55
CA LEU A 8 10.69 -26.30 3.66
C LEU A 8 11.48 -25.15 3.04
N ILE A 9 10.88 -24.48 2.07
CA ILE A 9 11.41 -23.21 1.53
C ILE A 9 10.38 -22.13 1.86
N VAL A 10 10.84 -21.05 2.49
CA VAL A 10 10.04 -19.86 2.79
C VAL A 10 10.60 -18.71 1.98
N ASP A 11 9.84 -18.26 0.99
CA ASP A 11 10.14 -17.05 0.21
C ASP A 11 9.57 -15.82 0.90
N GLU A 12 10.13 -14.64 0.61
CA GLU A 12 9.77 -13.37 1.26
C GLU A 12 9.84 -13.47 2.81
N ALA A 13 10.83 -14.17 3.34
CA ALA A 13 10.90 -14.49 4.76
C ALA A 13 11.03 -13.26 5.68
N GLN A 14 11.37 -12.08 5.15
CA GLN A 14 11.35 -10.81 5.87
C GLN A 14 9.94 -10.36 6.27
N ASP A 15 8.91 -10.89 5.62
CA ASP A 15 7.50 -10.58 5.93
C ASP A 15 6.89 -11.57 6.96
N THR A 16 7.73 -12.39 7.59
CA THR A 16 7.32 -13.40 8.59
C THR A 16 7.01 -12.75 9.94
N SER A 17 5.90 -13.15 10.58
CA SER A 17 5.55 -12.75 11.95
C SER A 17 6.16 -13.69 12.99
N ASP A 18 6.14 -13.31 14.30
CA ASP A 18 6.58 -14.16 15.41
C ASP A 18 5.91 -15.54 15.40
N ILE A 19 4.60 -15.57 15.14
CA ILE A 19 3.84 -16.83 15.13
C ILE A 19 4.31 -17.73 13.99
N GLN A 20 4.52 -17.18 12.81
CA GLN A 20 4.99 -17.95 11.66
C GLN A 20 6.42 -18.46 11.87
N MET A 21 7.32 -17.60 12.38
CA MET A 21 8.67 -18.05 12.70
C MET A 21 8.67 -19.10 13.79
N ARG A 22 7.83 -18.98 14.82
CA ARG A 22 7.69 -20.02 15.86
C ARG A 22 7.18 -21.35 15.31
N ILE A 23 6.30 -21.34 14.30
CA ILE A 23 5.87 -22.56 13.59
C ILE A 23 7.05 -23.21 12.89
N ILE A 24 7.90 -22.43 12.21
CA ILE A 24 9.10 -22.95 11.54
C ILE A 24 10.04 -23.58 12.57
N ASP A 25 10.31 -22.90 13.68
CA ASP A 25 11.15 -23.43 14.76
C ASP A 25 10.61 -24.73 15.34
N LEU A 26 9.28 -24.81 15.58
CA LEU A 26 8.65 -26.04 16.04
C LEU A 26 8.78 -27.19 15.03
N LEU A 27 8.72 -26.92 13.74
CA LEU A 27 8.93 -27.95 12.72
C LEU A 27 10.37 -28.47 12.75
N ILE A 28 11.35 -27.57 12.91
CA ILE A 28 12.77 -27.93 13.07
C ILE A 28 12.98 -28.77 14.33
N GLU A 29 12.47 -28.32 15.49
CA GLU A 29 12.52 -29.04 16.76
C GLU A 29 11.91 -30.47 16.67
N ASN A 30 10.94 -30.66 15.77
CA ASN A 30 10.28 -31.95 15.53
C ASN A 30 10.82 -32.70 14.30
N GLY A 31 12.07 -32.45 13.90
CA GLY A 31 12.81 -33.29 12.94
C GLY A 31 12.74 -32.82 11.47
N LEU A 32 12.32 -31.59 11.20
CA LEU A 32 12.49 -30.98 9.88
C LEU A 32 13.95 -30.51 9.75
N SER A 33 14.77 -31.19 8.95
CA SER A 33 16.20 -30.93 8.83
C SER A 33 16.57 -29.93 7.72
N GLU A 34 15.75 -29.88 6.67
CA GLU A 34 16.06 -29.10 5.47
C GLU A 34 15.14 -27.87 5.38
N VAL A 35 15.63 -26.73 5.84
CA VAL A 35 14.88 -25.47 5.83
C VAL A 35 15.71 -24.39 5.14
N MET A 36 15.09 -23.68 4.20
CA MET A 36 15.65 -22.53 3.53
C MET A 36 14.73 -21.33 3.73
N LEU A 37 15.25 -20.23 4.28
CA LEU A 37 14.59 -18.94 4.35
C LEU A 37 15.23 -18.01 3.32
N VAL A 38 14.42 -17.48 2.41
CA VAL A 38 14.87 -16.55 1.36
C VAL A 38 14.14 -15.24 1.56
N GLY A 39 14.87 -14.13 1.60
CA GLY A 39 14.27 -12.82 1.78
C GLY A 39 15.29 -11.69 1.78
N ASP A 40 14.79 -10.47 1.71
CA ASP A 40 15.55 -9.24 1.74
C ASP A 40 14.99 -8.32 2.85
N PRO A 41 15.69 -8.14 3.97
CA PRO A 41 15.23 -7.29 5.07
C PRO A 41 14.94 -5.84 4.64
N ASP A 42 15.66 -5.33 3.62
CA ASP A 42 15.44 -3.99 3.06
C ASP A 42 14.13 -3.89 2.26
N GLN A 43 13.47 -5.00 1.93
CA GLN A 43 12.17 -5.06 1.26
C GLN A 43 10.99 -5.37 2.20
N ALA A 44 11.20 -5.38 3.52
CA ALA A 44 10.13 -5.57 4.50
C ALA A 44 9.25 -4.30 4.59
N ILE A 45 8.05 -4.34 4.01
CA ILE A 45 7.11 -3.21 3.96
C ILE A 45 5.71 -3.56 4.48
N PHE A 46 5.59 -4.63 5.26
CA PHE A 46 4.33 -5.11 5.82
C PHE A 46 4.34 -5.17 7.36
N GLU A 47 5.08 -4.25 8.03
CA GLU A 47 5.10 -4.15 9.50
C GLU A 47 3.69 -3.96 10.09
N TRP A 48 2.80 -3.27 9.38
CA TRP A 48 1.39 -3.13 9.75
C TRP A 48 0.63 -4.47 9.77
N ASN A 49 1.19 -5.54 9.23
CA ASN A 49 0.65 -6.91 9.24
C ASN A 49 1.53 -7.86 10.08
N ASP A 50 2.16 -7.32 11.13
CA ASP A 50 3.01 -8.03 12.08
C ASP A 50 4.29 -8.66 11.49
N ALA A 51 4.72 -8.22 10.30
CA ALA A 51 5.99 -8.63 9.72
C ALA A 51 7.17 -8.10 10.54
N LYS A 52 8.16 -8.96 10.80
CA LYS A 52 9.35 -8.65 11.60
C LYS A 52 10.62 -9.05 10.87
N PRO A 53 11.22 -8.15 10.07
CA PRO A 53 12.43 -8.44 9.31
C PRO A 53 13.62 -8.85 10.17
N GLU A 54 13.65 -8.42 11.44
CA GLU A 54 14.67 -8.83 12.43
C GLU A 54 14.70 -10.33 12.67
N LEU A 55 13.58 -11.05 12.51
CA LEU A 55 13.54 -12.50 12.66
C LEU A 55 14.37 -13.20 11.57
N LEU A 56 14.29 -12.73 10.32
CA LEU A 56 15.13 -13.23 9.25
C LEU A 56 16.60 -12.90 9.50
N THR A 57 16.92 -11.67 9.92
CA THR A 57 18.28 -11.24 10.22
C THR A 57 18.87 -12.05 11.38
N GLN A 58 18.07 -12.37 12.39
CA GLN A 58 18.48 -13.25 13.49
C GLN A 58 18.84 -14.64 12.98
N LYS A 59 17.96 -15.27 12.16
CA LYS A 59 18.25 -16.60 11.57
C LYS A 59 19.48 -16.57 10.67
N TYR A 60 19.70 -15.50 9.91
CA TYR A 60 20.91 -15.33 9.12
C TYR A 60 22.18 -15.39 9.97
N THR A 61 22.14 -14.81 11.17
CA THR A 61 23.28 -14.80 12.10
C THR A 61 23.46 -16.14 12.83
N GLU A 62 22.36 -16.82 13.16
CA GLU A 62 22.37 -18.07 13.92
C GLU A 62 22.72 -19.31 13.08
N TRP A 63 22.36 -19.30 11.79
CA TRP A 63 22.54 -20.47 10.92
C TRP A 63 23.89 -20.48 10.21
N GLU A 64 24.61 -21.59 10.30
CA GLU A 64 25.98 -21.74 9.75
C GLU A 64 26.05 -21.61 8.22
N ASN A 65 24.98 -22.01 7.50
CA ASN A 65 24.92 -22.03 6.03
C ASN A 65 24.24 -20.79 5.45
N SER A 66 24.25 -19.66 6.15
CA SER A 66 23.71 -18.42 5.67
C SER A 66 24.61 -17.75 4.62
N MET A 67 24.01 -17.18 3.58
CA MET A 67 24.73 -16.47 2.51
C MET A 67 23.98 -15.24 2.02
N ILE A 68 24.72 -14.27 1.52
CA ILE A 68 24.16 -13.10 0.83
C ILE A 68 24.19 -13.35 -0.68
N LEU A 69 23.04 -13.16 -1.36
CA LEU A 69 22.96 -13.16 -2.80
C LEU A 69 23.26 -11.75 -3.32
N ASN A 70 24.46 -11.51 -3.80
CA ASN A 70 24.90 -10.19 -4.27
C ASN A 70 24.70 -9.98 -5.77
N GLU A 71 24.23 -10.97 -6.50
CA GLU A 71 23.92 -10.88 -7.94
C GLU A 71 22.51 -10.32 -8.17
N ASN A 72 22.44 -9.22 -8.91
CA ASN A 72 21.16 -8.62 -9.32
C ASN A 72 20.83 -9.04 -10.76
N ARG A 73 19.72 -9.75 -10.92
CA ARG A 73 19.24 -10.26 -12.22
C ARG A 73 18.18 -9.39 -12.87
N ARG A 74 17.80 -8.28 -12.22
CA ARG A 74 16.73 -7.38 -12.68
C ARG A 74 17.28 -6.11 -13.29
N SER A 75 18.02 -5.34 -12.51
CA SER A 75 18.33 -3.95 -12.78
C SER A 75 19.71 -3.74 -13.37
N SER A 76 19.89 -2.63 -14.11
CA SER A 76 21.20 -2.19 -14.59
C SER A 76 22.17 -1.91 -13.44
N GLN A 77 23.48 -1.93 -13.73
CA GLN A 77 24.49 -1.62 -12.71
C GLN A 77 24.32 -0.21 -12.14
N ASN A 78 23.90 0.75 -12.97
CA ASN A 78 23.64 2.12 -12.53
C ASN A 78 22.54 2.20 -11.47
N ILE A 79 21.46 1.42 -11.62
CA ILE A 79 20.39 1.34 -10.63
C ILE A 79 20.89 0.62 -9.37
N CYS A 80 21.62 -0.48 -9.48
CA CYS A 80 22.20 -1.18 -8.33
C CYS A 80 23.09 -0.25 -7.50
N SER A 81 23.99 0.47 -8.15
CA SER A 81 24.89 1.43 -7.50
C SER A 81 24.14 2.60 -6.88
N PHE A 82 23.11 3.10 -7.54
CA PHE A 82 22.31 4.22 -7.04
C PHE A 82 21.47 3.82 -5.80
N THR A 83 20.81 2.66 -5.83
CA THR A 83 19.96 2.19 -4.72
C THR A 83 20.77 1.74 -3.52
N PHE A 84 22.02 1.36 -3.71
CA PHE A 84 22.94 1.02 -2.64
C PHE A 84 23.05 2.12 -1.58
N GLY A 85 22.94 3.40 -1.96
CA GLY A 85 22.98 4.53 -1.02
C GLY A 85 21.98 4.49 0.14
N ILE A 86 20.92 3.71 0.05
CA ILE A 86 19.95 3.48 1.13
C ILE A 86 19.84 2.02 1.56
N SER A 87 20.62 1.12 0.99
CA SER A 87 20.60 -0.31 1.33
C SER A 87 21.36 -0.60 2.64
N SER A 88 21.05 -1.73 3.27
CA SER A 88 21.82 -2.29 4.39
C SER A 88 23.01 -3.15 3.94
N LEU A 89 23.17 -3.41 2.65
CA LEU A 89 24.27 -4.19 2.10
C LEU A 89 25.62 -3.52 2.35
N GLU A 90 26.69 -4.29 2.46
CA GLU A 90 28.06 -3.78 2.58
C GLU A 90 28.62 -3.29 1.25
N ASN A 91 28.15 -3.84 0.14
CA ASN A 91 28.56 -3.51 -1.22
C ASN A 91 27.34 -3.46 -2.15
N ALA A 92 27.40 -2.63 -3.19
CA ALA A 92 26.38 -2.60 -4.21
C ALA A 92 26.26 -3.97 -4.90
N SER A 93 25.01 -4.38 -5.19
CA SER A 93 24.79 -5.60 -5.94
C SER A 93 25.38 -5.52 -7.35
N VAL A 94 25.89 -6.63 -7.85
CA VAL A 94 26.45 -6.75 -9.19
C VAL A 94 25.36 -7.15 -10.18
N SER A 95 25.11 -6.33 -11.18
CA SER A 95 24.18 -6.68 -12.25
C SER A 95 24.77 -7.79 -13.14
N VAL A 96 24.09 -8.94 -13.16
CA VAL A 96 24.47 -10.11 -13.99
C VAL A 96 23.52 -10.35 -15.16
N ASN A 97 22.55 -9.49 -15.37
CA ASN A 97 21.61 -9.57 -16.49
C ASN A 97 22.23 -8.89 -17.71
N GLU A 98 22.75 -9.67 -18.66
CA GLU A 98 23.45 -9.19 -19.86
C GLU A 98 22.63 -8.20 -20.70
N GLU A 99 21.30 -8.28 -20.70
CA GLU A 99 20.42 -7.37 -21.45
C GLU A 99 20.40 -5.94 -20.90
N VAL A 100 20.64 -5.77 -19.61
CA VAL A 100 20.44 -4.47 -18.93
C VAL A 100 21.64 -4.01 -18.11
N ALA A 101 22.61 -4.88 -17.82
CA ALA A 101 23.74 -4.56 -16.94
C ALA A 101 24.48 -3.29 -17.38
N GLN A 102 24.66 -3.11 -18.69
CA GLN A 102 25.37 -2.01 -19.29
C GLN A 102 24.44 -0.88 -19.77
N PHE A 103 23.17 -0.86 -19.36
CA PHE A 103 22.27 0.21 -19.76
C PHE A 103 22.74 1.56 -19.22
N GLU A 104 22.97 2.54 -20.10
CA GLU A 104 23.73 3.75 -19.76
C GLU A 104 22.96 4.81 -18.98
N PHE A 105 21.62 4.68 -18.86
CA PHE A 105 20.82 5.68 -18.14
C PHE A 105 21.25 5.79 -16.68
N GLN A 106 21.56 7.04 -16.26
CA GLN A 106 21.87 7.33 -14.87
C GLN A 106 20.58 7.66 -14.10
N PRO A 107 20.25 6.92 -13.03
CA PRO A 107 19.14 7.27 -12.15
C PRO A 107 19.26 8.70 -11.65
N LYS A 108 18.14 9.41 -11.55
CA LYS A 108 18.14 10.82 -11.17
C LYS A 108 17.00 11.20 -10.25
N VAL A 109 17.21 12.28 -9.47
CA VAL A 109 16.20 12.93 -8.65
C VAL A 109 15.82 14.25 -9.31
N ILE A 110 14.52 14.47 -9.54
CA ILE A 110 13.99 15.68 -10.18
C ILE A 110 12.97 16.37 -9.28
N VAL A 111 12.77 17.67 -9.50
CA VAL A 111 11.74 18.45 -8.77
C VAL A 111 10.52 18.61 -9.67
N TYR A 112 9.31 18.43 -9.11
CA TYR A 112 8.06 18.58 -9.86
C TYR A 112 7.30 19.89 -9.58
N ASP A 113 7.68 20.67 -8.60
CA ASP A 113 7.11 21.98 -8.24
C ASP A 113 5.61 22.15 -8.57
N LYS A 114 4.79 21.22 -8.10
CA LYS A 114 3.32 21.14 -8.27
C LYS A 114 2.82 20.78 -9.70
N ASN A 115 3.69 20.53 -10.65
CA ASN A 115 3.28 20.15 -12.02
C ASN A 115 3.55 18.67 -12.29
N LEU A 116 2.84 17.78 -11.61
CA LEU A 116 3.01 16.34 -11.77
C LEU A 116 2.63 15.82 -13.17
N PRO A 117 1.55 16.27 -13.83
CA PRO A 117 1.22 15.82 -15.17
C PRO A 117 2.34 16.07 -16.18
N GLN A 118 2.98 17.24 -16.10
CA GLN A 118 4.12 17.59 -16.96
C GLN A 118 5.29 16.64 -16.71
N ILE A 119 5.65 16.39 -15.47
CA ILE A 119 6.74 15.45 -15.11
C ILE A 119 6.47 14.03 -15.61
N VAL A 120 5.22 13.57 -15.51
CA VAL A 120 4.82 12.27 -16.08
C VAL A 120 5.01 12.27 -17.61
N SER A 121 4.57 13.33 -18.30
CA SER A 121 4.70 13.43 -19.75
C SER A 121 6.16 13.48 -20.19
N GLU A 122 7.00 14.24 -19.49
CA GLU A 122 8.46 14.31 -19.73
C GLU A 122 9.13 12.95 -19.50
N PHE A 123 8.75 12.25 -18.43
CA PHE A 123 9.27 10.90 -18.16
C PHE A 123 8.88 9.91 -19.25
N ILE A 124 7.64 9.94 -19.72
CA ILE A 124 7.18 9.07 -20.83
C ILE A 124 7.96 9.37 -22.12
N ALA A 125 8.16 10.65 -22.45
CA ALA A 125 8.96 11.04 -23.60
C ALA A 125 10.42 10.56 -23.47
N GLU A 126 11.01 10.65 -22.28
CA GLU A 126 12.36 10.14 -22.03
C GLU A 126 12.43 8.61 -22.19
N CYS A 127 11.46 7.86 -21.71
CA CYS A 127 11.37 6.42 -21.92
C CYS A 127 11.38 6.07 -23.42
N GLN A 128 10.60 6.78 -24.22
CA GLN A 128 10.53 6.59 -25.68
C GLN A 128 11.86 6.94 -26.37
N GLN A 129 12.54 8.02 -25.95
CA GLN A 129 13.86 8.40 -26.47
C GLN A 129 14.93 7.35 -26.16
N GLN A 130 14.79 6.66 -25.02
CA GLN A 130 15.67 5.55 -24.61
C GLN A 130 15.27 4.21 -25.23
N GLY A 131 14.32 4.18 -26.16
CA GLY A 131 13.88 2.99 -26.87
C GLY A 131 12.95 2.07 -26.09
N ILE A 132 12.34 2.54 -25.00
CA ILE A 132 11.36 1.77 -24.24
C ILE A 132 9.98 1.97 -24.86
N VAL A 133 9.35 0.86 -25.26
CA VAL A 133 7.94 0.85 -25.67
C VAL A 133 7.09 1.00 -24.42
N VAL A 134 6.37 2.10 -24.29
CA VAL A 134 5.54 2.38 -23.13
C VAL A 134 4.34 1.43 -23.10
N SER A 135 4.21 0.67 -22.06
CA SER A 135 3.08 -0.24 -21.78
C SER A 135 2.89 -0.42 -20.28
N LYS A 136 1.80 -1.08 -19.87
CA LYS A 136 1.56 -1.40 -18.46
C LYS A 136 2.59 -2.38 -17.87
N GLU A 137 3.24 -3.17 -18.70
CA GLU A 137 4.26 -4.15 -18.33
C GLU A 137 5.66 -3.53 -18.26
N SER A 138 5.92 -2.51 -19.07
CA SER A 138 7.26 -1.92 -19.22
C SER A 138 7.47 -0.65 -18.41
N THR A 139 6.42 0.14 -18.15
CA THR A 139 6.54 1.50 -17.60
C THR A 139 5.59 1.73 -16.46
N ALA A 140 6.12 2.19 -15.32
CA ALA A 140 5.33 2.43 -14.12
C ALA A 140 5.49 3.86 -13.56
N ILE A 141 4.37 4.45 -13.17
CA ILE A 141 4.29 5.63 -12.31
C ILE A 141 3.89 5.16 -10.92
N ILE A 142 4.83 5.19 -9.98
CA ILE A 142 4.63 4.68 -8.63
C ILE A 142 4.66 5.78 -7.59
N TYR A 143 3.86 5.64 -6.56
CA TYR A 143 3.72 6.65 -5.52
C TYR A 143 3.48 6.03 -4.14
N ARG A 144 3.80 6.79 -3.08
CA ARG A 144 3.61 6.34 -1.69
C ARG A 144 2.15 6.42 -1.24
N SER A 145 1.42 7.46 -1.62
CA SER A 145 0.06 7.75 -1.15
C SER A 145 -0.94 7.87 -2.29
N LYS A 146 -2.09 7.22 -2.15
CA LYS A 146 -3.20 7.27 -3.12
C LYS A 146 -3.74 8.70 -3.34
N SER A 147 -3.52 9.61 -2.41
CA SER A 147 -4.00 11.00 -2.52
C SER A 147 -3.40 11.78 -3.70
N ILE A 148 -2.30 11.30 -4.29
CA ILE A 148 -1.64 11.93 -5.45
C ILE A 148 -2.26 11.52 -6.80
N ILE A 149 -3.06 10.46 -6.81
CA ILE A 149 -3.55 9.87 -8.08
C ILE A 149 -4.41 10.84 -8.89
N ASN A 150 -5.24 11.65 -8.23
CA ASN A 150 -6.09 12.61 -8.93
C ASN A 150 -5.28 13.69 -9.64
N GLU A 151 -4.17 14.11 -9.02
CA GLU A 151 -3.26 15.10 -9.56
C GLU A 151 -2.48 14.51 -10.77
N ILE A 152 -1.95 13.28 -10.62
CA ILE A 152 -1.24 12.57 -11.70
C ILE A 152 -2.15 12.32 -12.93
N LEU A 153 -3.41 11.98 -12.70
CA LEU A 153 -4.37 11.66 -13.75
C LEU A 153 -5.14 12.87 -14.26
N GLU A 154 -4.85 14.07 -13.76
CA GLU A 154 -5.56 15.31 -14.09
C GLU A 154 -7.08 15.20 -13.87
N ILE A 155 -7.48 14.39 -12.88
CA ILE A 155 -8.88 14.27 -12.51
C ILE A 155 -9.22 15.52 -11.70
N PRO A 156 -10.17 16.37 -12.16
CA PRO A 156 -10.61 17.51 -11.37
C PRO A 156 -11.03 17.04 -9.98
N GLU A 157 -10.58 17.72 -8.93
CA GLU A 157 -11.17 17.57 -7.60
C GLU A 157 -12.63 18.03 -7.67
N ILE A 158 -13.49 17.16 -8.17
CA ILE A 158 -14.92 17.36 -8.02
C ILE A 158 -15.19 17.00 -6.57
N ASP A 159 -15.32 18.02 -5.75
CA ASP A 159 -15.67 17.88 -4.32
C ASP A 159 -17.14 17.45 -4.15
N PHE A 160 -17.47 16.28 -4.74
CA PHE A 160 -18.75 15.60 -4.51
C PHE A 160 -18.88 15.12 -3.06
N ARG A 161 -17.75 15.06 -2.31
CA ARG A 161 -17.73 14.50 -0.96
C ARG A 161 -18.33 15.42 0.09
N ALA A 162 -18.07 16.73 -0.03
CA ALA A 162 -18.50 17.69 0.97
C ALA A 162 -19.95 18.18 0.77
N LYS A 163 -20.49 18.14 -0.45
CA LYS A 163 -21.83 18.68 -0.75
C LYS A 163 -22.98 17.68 -0.65
N SER A 164 -22.68 16.36 -0.66
CA SER A 164 -23.72 15.33 -0.70
C SER A 164 -24.12 14.82 0.68
N TRP A 165 -23.22 14.88 1.64
CA TRP A 165 -23.41 14.28 2.97
C TRP A 165 -23.33 15.36 4.05
N THR A 166 -24.21 15.28 5.04
CA THR A 166 -24.19 16.18 6.19
C THR A 166 -23.07 15.82 7.17
N ASP A 167 -22.67 14.55 7.22
CA ASP A 167 -21.65 14.05 8.14
C ASP A 167 -20.94 12.79 7.56
N ASN A 168 -19.76 12.51 8.09
CA ASN A 168 -18.97 11.34 7.69
C ASN A 168 -19.59 10.01 8.17
N HIS A 169 -20.31 10.02 9.28
CA HIS A 169 -20.92 8.82 9.83
C HIS A 169 -21.98 8.26 8.88
N THR A 170 -22.93 9.09 8.44
CA THR A 170 -23.94 8.72 7.44
C THR A 170 -23.29 8.24 6.14
N ARG A 171 -22.26 8.94 5.67
CA ARG A 171 -21.55 8.56 4.45
C ARG A 171 -20.88 7.19 4.55
N GLU A 172 -20.15 6.92 5.64
CA GLU A 172 -19.47 5.63 5.85
C GLU A 172 -20.49 4.50 5.98
N PHE A 173 -21.59 4.75 6.68
CA PHE A 173 -22.68 3.79 6.84
C PHE A 173 -23.28 3.41 5.48
N ALA A 174 -23.65 4.41 4.67
CA ALA A 174 -24.18 4.22 3.32
C ALA A 174 -23.17 3.51 2.39
N LEU A 175 -21.89 3.90 2.43
CA LEU A 175 -20.82 3.27 1.65
C LEU A 175 -20.64 1.80 2.04
N GLY A 176 -20.60 1.49 3.33
CA GLY A 176 -20.43 0.12 3.81
C GLY A 176 -21.56 -0.80 3.31
N LYS A 177 -22.81 -0.35 3.41
CA LYS A 177 -23.96 -1.10 2.90
C LYS A 177 -23.95 -1.23 1.39
N PHE A 178 -23.62 -0.17 0.66
CA PHE A 178 -23.51 -0.19 -0.80
C PHE A 178 -22.45 -1.18 -1.30
N LEU A 179 -21.28 -1.18 -0.70
CA LEU A 179 -20.22 -2.14 -1.05
C LEU A 179 -20.65 -3.58 -0.79
N TYR A 180 -21.30 -3.82 0.33
CA TYR A 180 -21.81 -5.15 0.68
C TYR A 180 -22.85 -5.64 -0.33
N ASP A 181 -23.81 -4.80 -0.70
CA ASP A 181 -24.86 -5.12 -1.67
C ASP A 181 -24.29 -5.34 -3.09
N ASN A 182 -23.14 -4.78 -3.40
CA ASN A 182 -22.41 -4.94 -4.67
C ASN A 182 -21.29 -6.00 -4.61
N ASN A 183 -21.45 -7.05 -3.79
CA ASN A 183 -20.56 -8.20 -3.68
C ASN A 183 -19.13 -7.90 -3.14
N ARG A 184 -18.88 -6.68 -2.67
CA ARG A 184 -17.65 -6.34 -1.94
C ARG A 184 -17.84 -6.60 -0.46
N PHE A 185 -18.20 -7.82 -0.12
CA PHE A 185 -18.66 -8.22 1.21
C PHE A 185 -17.66 -7.89 2.31
N LYS A 186 -16.39 -8.25 2.14
CA LYS A 186 -15.35 -8.01 3.15
C LYS A 186 -15.17 -6.53 3.47
N GLU A 187 -15.14 -5.69 2.45
CA GLU A 187 -14.94 -4.25 2.60
C GLU A 187 -16.17 -3.58 3.23
N GLY A 188 -17.35 -3.87 2.69
CA GLY A 188 -18.61 -3.34 3.21
C GLY A 188 -18.83 -3.73 4.68
N PHE A 189 -18.61 -5.00 5.00
CA PHE A 189 -18.71 -5.52 6.37
C PHE A 189 -17.75 -4.80 7.32
N ARG A 190 -16.48 -4.60 6.90
CA ARG A 190 -15.47 -3.94 7.74
C ARG A 190 -15.82 -2.49 8.05
N ILE A 191 -16.37 -1.77 7.07
CA ILE A 191 -16.81 -0.38 7.28
C ILE A 191 -17.94 -0.33 8.28
N ILE A 192 -18.99 -1.16 8.13
CA ILE A 192 -20.13 -1.19 9.07
C ILE A 192 -19.69 -1.63 10.45
N GLU A 193 -18.80 -2.61 10.56
CA GLU A 193 -18.23 -3.03 11.84
C GLU A 193 -17.59 -1.85 12.59
N LYS A 194 -16.76 -1.06 11.92
CA LYS A 194 -16.13 0.13 12.51
C LYS A 194 -17.15 1.21 12.89
N VAL A 195 -18.15 1.42 12.05
CA VAL A 195 -19.22 2.38 12.32
C VAL A 195 -20.02 1.98 13.55
N LEU A 196 -20.41 0.70 13.64
CA LEU A 196 -21.16 0.18 14.80
C LEU A 196 -20.34 0.25 16.09
N LEU A 197 -19.10 -0.20 16.08
CA LEU A 197 -18.23 -0.16 17.26
C LEU A 197 -17.97 1.27 17.71
N ARG A 198 -17.78 2.20 16.79
CA ARG A 198 -17.61 3.63 17.09
C ARG A 198 -18.85 4.18 17.83
N THR A 199 -20.04 3.81 17.39
CA THR A 199 -21.30 4.22 18.05
C THR A 199 -21.48 3.54 19.41
N LEU A 200 -21.22 2.23 19.48
CA LEU A 200 -21.40 1.46 20.73
C LEU A 200 -20.40 1.86 21.82
N LEU A 201 -19.21 2.28 21.46
CA LEU A 201 -18.13 2.62 22.39
C LEU A 201 -17.95 4.15 22.54
N ASP A 202 -18.81 4.95 21.92
CA ASP A 202 -18.76 6.44 21.91
C ASP A 202 -17.37 6.96 21.49
N LEU A 203 -16.83 6.40 20.39
CA LEU A 203 -15.52 6.75 19.87
C LEU A 203 -15.62 7.75 18.71
N SER A 204 -14.72 8.70 18.64
CA SER A 204 -14.57 9.59 17.46
C SER A 204 -13.98 8.85 16.26
N PHE A 205 -13.16 7.83 16.51
CA PHE A 205 -12.51 6.96 15.51
C PHE A 205 -12.43 5.53 16.06
N CYS A 206 -12.58 4.53 15.20
CA CYS A 206 -12.42 3.12 15.54
C CYS A 206 -11.17 2.55 14.85
N SER A 207 -10.17 2.20 15.64
CA SER A 207 -8.92 1.57 15.21
C SER A 207 -9.07 0.04 15.09
N GLU A 208 -8.05 -0.63 14.57
CA GLU A 208 -7.98 -2.11 14.59
C GLU A 208 -7.89 -2.63 16.03
N ASN A 209 -7.14 -1.97 16.91
CA ASN A 209 -7.04 -2.34 18.32
C ASN A 209 -8.39 -2.28 19.06
N ASP A 210 -9.28 -1.36 18.68
CA ASP A 210 -10.63 -1.30 19.27
C ASP A 210 -11.46 -2.51 18.87
N ILE A 211 -11.30 -2.98 17.62
CA ILE A 211 -11.95 -4.20 17.14
C ILE A 211 -11.40 -5.43 17.87
N ASP A 212 -10.09 -5.55 18.02
CA ASP A 212 -9.45 -6.65 18.73
C ASP A 212 -9.86 -6.67 20.20
N THR A 213 -9.98 -5.49 20.83
CA THR A 213 -10.52 -5.34 22.18
C THR A 213 -11.98 -5.79 22.27
N ALA A 214 -12.81 -5.42 21.30
CA ALA A 214 -14.20 -5.86 21.24
C ALA A 214 -14.31 -7.39 21.03
N ILE A 215 -13.46 -7.95 20.15
CA ILE A 215 -13.36 -9.41 19.94
C ILE A 215 -12.96 -10.11 21.24
N SER A 216 -11.97 -9.59 21.97
CA SER A 216 -11.52 -10.17 23.24
C SER A 216 -12.60 -10.15 24.31
N LYS A 217 -13.46 -9.13 24.33
CA LYS A 217 -14.56 -9.00 25.30
C LYS A 217 -15.81 -9.81 24.94
N MET A 218 -16.20 -9.82 23.67
CA MET A 218 -17.46 -10.39 23.21
C MET A 218 -17.28 -11.75 22.54
N GLY A 219 -16.10 -12.11 22.12
CA GLY A 219 -15.80 -13.23 21.25
C GLY A 219 -15.98 -12.93 19.76
N PHE A 220 -15.09 -13.48 18.93
CA PHE A 220 -15.07 -13.24 17.49
C PHE A 220 -16.42 -13.55 16.81
N VAL A 221 -16.97 -14.75 17.06
CA VAL A 221 -18.22 -15.20 16.44
C VAL A 221 -19.40 -14.31 16.85
N ALA A 222 -19.48 -13.95 18.14
CA ALA A 222 -20.57 -13.12 18.66
C ALA A 222 -20.56 -11.72 18.01
N LEU A 223 -19.40 -11.05 17.97
CA LEU A 223 -19.27 -9.74 17.32
C LEU A 223 -19.62 -9.81 15.82
N LYS A 224 -19.03 -10.75 15.09
CA LYS A 224 -19.27 -10.86 13.64
C LYS A 224 -20.72 -11.21 13.32
N SER A 225 -21.36 -12.07 14.13
CA SER A 225 -22.78 -12.39 13.97
C SER A 225 -23.70 -11.19 14.21
N GLN A 226 -23.39 -10.33 15.19
CA GLN A 226 -24.13 -9.10 15.43
C GLN A 226 -24.02 -8.12 14.25
N VAL A 227 -22.80 -7.90 13.74
CA VAL A 227 -22.59 -7.05 12.56
C VAL A 227 -23.33 -7.61 11.35
N TYR A 228 -23.28 -8.92 11.13
CA TYR A 228 -23.99 -9.59 10.04
C TYR A 228 -25.51 -9.45 10.16
N ALA A 229 -26.07 -9.68 11.34
CA ALA A 229 -27.49 -9.50 11.59
C ALA A 229 -27.92 -8.05 11.32
N PHE A 230 -27.12 -7.09 11.80
CA PHE A 230 -27.33 -5.67 11.56
C PHE A 230 -27.33 -5.33 10.06
N MET A 231 -26.34 -5.82 9.30
CA MET A 231 -26.28 -5.62 7.86
C MET A 231 -27.53 -6.11 7.12
N ASN A 232 -28.06 -7.27 7.53
CA ASN A 232 -29.21 -7.90 6.88
C ASN A 232 -30.56 -7.23 7.19
N MET A 233 -30.67 -6.50 8.29
CA MET A 233 -31.89 -5.75 8.60
C MET A 233 -31.98 -4.42 7.83
N LEU A 234 -30.86 -3.93 7.29
CA LEU A 234 -30.83 -2.68 6.54
C LEU A 234 -31.42 -2.86 5.13
N PRO A 235 -32.16 -1.85 4.61
CA PRO A 235 -32.67 -1.86 3.24
C PRO A 235 -31.55 -2.02 2.22
N LYS A 236 -31.88 -2.63 1.07
CA LYS A 236 -30.95 -2.68 -0.08
C LYS A 236 -30.73 -1.29 -0.66
N THR A 237 -29.57 -1.12 -1.29
CA THR A 237 -29.09 0.15 -1.86
C THR A 237 -29.48 0.34 -3.34
N ASP A 238 -30.52 -0.36 -3.82
CA ASP A 238 -31.06 -0.30 -5.17
C ASP A 238 -32.14 0.80 -5.34
N ILE A 239 -32.31 1.65 -4.36
CA ILE A 239 -33.24 2.78 -4.31
C ILE A 239 -32.47 4.11 -4.20
N SER A 240 -33.19 5.24 -4.29
CA SER A 240 -32.54 6.54 -4.08
C SER A 240 -31.98 6.67 -2.67
N ILE A 241 -30.94 7.46 -2.50
CA ILE A 241 -30.28 7.62 -1.21
C ILE A 241 -31.18 8.25 -0.16
N GLY A 242 -32.04 9.22 -0.56
CA GLY A 242 -33.01 9.82 0.33
C GLY A 242 -34.06 8.82 0.85
N GLU A 243 -34.60 8.01 -0.06
CA GLU A 243 -35.53 6.94 0.30
C GLU A 243 -34.85 5.90 1.22
N TRP A 244 -33.61 5.55 0.91
CA TRP A 244 -32.82 4.61 1.72
C TRP A 244 -32.57 5.15 3.14
N VAL A 245 -32.19 6.43 3.30
CA VAL A 245 -31.99 7.06 4.61
C VAL A 245 -33.28 7.06 5.42
N VAL A 246 -34.44 7.36 4.81
CA VAL A 246 -35.74 7.33 5.49
C VAL A 246 -36.07 5.92 5.99
N LYS A 247 -35.94 4.91 5.11
CA LYS A 247 -36.20 3.51 5.46
C LYS A 247 -35.21 3.00 6.52
N THR A 248 -33.94 3.34 6.37
CA THR A 248 -32.89 2.94 7.31
C THR A 248 -33.14 3.54 8.70
N ASN A 249 -33.47 4.84 8.80
CA ASN A 249 -33.79 5.50 10.04
C ASN A 249 -35.01 4.87 10.75
N ALA A 250 -36.02 4.43 9.99
CA ALA A 250 -37.16 3.71 10.54
C ALA A 250 -36.71 2.39 11.20
N VAL A 251 -35.92 1.58 10.49
CA VAL A 251 -35.35 0.33 11.01
C VAL A 251 -34.45 0.57 12.22
N LEU A 252 -33.59 1.59 12.18
CA LEU A 252 -32.68 1.93 13.28
C LEU A 252 -33.44 2.36 14.54
N LYS A 253 -34.53 3.10 14.36
CA LYS A 253 -35.41 3.53 15.46
C LYS A 253 -36.20 2.37 16.08
N GLU A 254 -36.77 1.48 15.25
CA GLU A 254 -37.47 0.27 15.72
C GLU A 254 -36.57 -0.64 16.55
N ASN A 255 -35.28 -0.70 16.22
CA ASN A 255 -34.29 -1.51 16.93
C ASN A 255 -33.54 -0.75 18.03
N ASN A 256 -33.98 0.45 18.41
CA ASN A 256 -33.38 1.29 19.46
C ASN A 256 -31.86 1.43 19.39
N THR A 257 -31.32 1.59 18.18
CA THR A 257 -29.85 1.63 17.95
C THR A 257 -29.20 2.93 18.40
N GLY A 258 -29.97 4.01 18.60
CA GLY A 258 -29.47 5.35 18.86
C GLY A 258 -28.79 6.03 17.66
N ILE A 259 -28.78 5.38 16.48
CA ILE A 259 -28.17 5.89 15.25
C ILE A 259 -29.23 6.62 14.43
N GLU A 260 -28.91 7.79 13.94
CA GLU A 260 -29.71 8.55 12.98
C GLU A 260 -28.83 9.03 11.82
N LEU A 261 -29.31 8.83 10.58
CA LEU A 261 -28.60 9.17 9.37
C LEU A 261 -29.20 10.44 8.74
N HIS A 262 -28.34 11.30 8.21
CA HIS A 262 -28.75 12.57 7.62
C HIS A 262 -28.15 12.77 6.23
N ILE A 263 -28.92 13.36 5.31
CA ILE A 263 -28.49 13.69 3.95
C ILE A 263 -28.97 15.08 3.55
N HIS A 264 -28.21 15.78 2.70
CA HIS A 264 -28.66 17.01 2.09
C HIS A 264 -29.82 16.79 1.14
N LYS A 265 -30.80 17.71 1.13
CA LYS A 265 -31.99 17.61 0.27
C LYS A 265 -31.64 17.50 -1.21
N ASP A 266 -30.63 18.22 -1.65
CA ASP A 266 -30.18 18.23 -3.04
C ASP A 266 -29.62 16.88 -3.53
N SER A 267 -29.19 16.03 -2.61
CA SER A 267 -28.64 14.70 -2.89
C SER A 267 -29.67 13.58 -2.72
N SER A 268 -30.86 13.86 -2.20
CA SER A 268 -31.86 12.85 -1.84
C SER A 268 -32.36 12.03 -3.02
N GLY A 269 -32.41 12.61 -4.24
CA GLY A 269 -32.80 11.93 -5.46
C GLY A 269 -31.70 11.12 -6.14
N SER A 270 -30.44 11.22 -5.67
CA SER A 270 -29.31 10.53 -6.29
C SER A 270 -29.33 9.03 -5.99
N SER A 271 -28.84 8.23 -6.95
CA SER A 271 -28.56 6.82 -6.70
C SER A 271 -27.24 6.63 -5.94
N PHE A 272 -27.08 5.49 -5.27
CA PHE A 272 -25.80 5.12 -4.64
C PHE A 272 -24.65 5.08 -5.65
N SER A 273 -24.92 4.54 -6.84
CA SER A 273 -23.94 4.51 -7.92
C SER A 273 -23.49 5.91 -8.32
N GLN A 274 -24.41 6.89 -8.39
CA GLN A 274 -24.04 8.27 -8.65
C GLN A 274 -23.17 8.89 -7.56
N LEU A 275 -23.35 8.56 -6.28
CA LEU A 275 -22.57 9.13 -5.19
C LEU A 275 -21.28 8.38 -4.86
N PHE A 276 -21.22 7.08 -5.18
CA PHE A 276 -20.08 6.23 -4.84
C PHE A 276 -19.34 5.65 -6.05
N LEU A 277 -20.02 5.52 -7.22
CA LEU A 277 -19.42 5.05 -8.46
C LEU A 277 -19.28 6.16 -9.53
N ASN A 278 -19.91 7.31 -9.40
CA ASN A 278 -19.64 8.51 -10.21
C ASN A 278 -18.46 9.35 -9.76
N GLY A 279 -17.82 8.92 -8.77
CA GLY A 279 -16.44 8.64 -8.90
C GLY A 279 -16.19 7.28 -9.62
N ASP A 280 -16.92 6.90 -10.61
CA ASP A 280 -16.27 6.17 -11.67
C ASP A 280 -15.08 7.04 -12.02
N LYS A 281 -13.98 6.69 -11.40
CA LYS A 281 -12.72 6.82 -12.05
C LYS A 281 -13.10 6.31 -13.45
N GLN A 282 -13.35 7.20 -14.39
CA GLN A 282 -12.96 6.86 -15.74
C GLN A 282 -11.63 6.22 -15.45
N ILE A 283 -11.56 4.90 -15.58
CA ILE A 283 -10.29 4.21 -15.62
C ILE A 283 -9.71 4.89 -16.84
N ILE A 284 -8.98 6.00 -16.58
CA ILE A 284 -8.27 6.69 -17.64
C ILE A 284 -7.23 5.65 -17.94
N GLU A 285 -7.56 4.84 -18.93
CA GLU A 285 -6.71 3.77 -19.37
C GLU A 285 -5.45 4.42 -19.91
N LYS A 286 -4.48 4.51 -19.04
CA LYS A 286 -3.13 4.98 -19.43
C LYS A 286 -2.40 3.78 -20.00
N GLU A 287 -1.55 4.05 -20.98
CA GLU A 287 -0.69 3.04 -21.58
C GLU A 287 0.36 2.49 -20.61
N TYR A 288 0.58 3.15 -19.46
CA TYR A 288 1.51 2.75 -18.42
C TYR A 288 0.81 2.29 -17.14
N ARG A 289 1.51 1.50 -16.35
CA ARG A 289 1.07 1.08 -15.00
C ARG A 289 1.16 2.27 -14.03
N TYR A 290 0.16 2.48 -13.21
CA TYR A 290 0.24 3.39 -12.07
C TYR A 290 -0.27 2.71 -10.80
N GLY A 291 0.36 2.99 -9.66
CA GLY A 291 0.00 2.35 -8.41
C GLY A 291 0.84 2.80 -7.22
N THR A 292 0.42 2.37 -6.03
CA THR A 292 1.25 2.57 -4.84
C THR A 292 2.47 1.65 -4.88
N ILE A 293 3.57 2.04 -4.20
CA ILE A 293 4.76 1.19 -4.09
C ILE A 293 4.39 -0.20 -3.56
N HIS A 294 3.49 -0.30 -2.57
CA HIS A 294 2.99 -1.58 -2.07
C HIS A 294 2.29 -2.43 -3.14
N SER A 295 1.54 -1.79 -4.04
CA SER A 295 0.78 -2.52 -5.06
C SER A 295 1.64 -3.07 -6.21
N VAL A 296 2.89 -2.62 -6.31
CA VAL A 296 3.86 -3.06 -7.32
C VAL A 296 5.00 -3.89 -6.72
N LYS A 297 4.94 -4.23 -5.41
CA LYS A 297 5.89 -5.19 -4.82
C LYS A 297 5.78 -6.52 -5.59
N GLY A 298 6.92 -7.08 -5.98
CA GLY A 298 6.98 -8.28 -6.84
C GLY A 298 6.92 -8.01 -8.35
N GLU A 299 6.37 -6.85 -8.80
CA GLU A 299 6.36 -6.49 -10.22
C GLU A 299 7.76 -6.01 -10.68
N THR A 300 7.98 -6.03 -11.99
CA THR A 300 9.23 -5.58 -12.64
C THR A 300 8.89 -4.77 -13.88
N PHE A 301 9.56 -3.63 -14.08
CA PHE A 301 9.33 -2.72 -15.21
C PHE A 301 10.65 -2.37 -15.88
N ASP A 302 10.65 -1.97 -17.16
CA ASP A 302 11.83 -1.39 -17.77
C ASP A 302 12.12 0.01 -17.22
N ALA A 303 11.06 0.79 -16.96
CA ALA A 303 11.18 2.16 -16.46
C ALA A 303 10.20 2.43 -15.30
N ALA A 304 10.65 3.16 -14.27
CA ALA A 304 9.79 3.62 -13.19
C ALA A 304 10.05 5.09 -12.83
N LEU A 305 8.95 5.85 -12.69
CA LEU A 305 8.94 7.17 -12.06
C LEU A 305 8.34 7.02 -10.66
N MET A 306 9.15 7.26 -9.62
CA MET A 306 8.70 7.24 -8.24
C MET A 306 8.38 8.66 -7.76
N ILE A 307 7.14 8.91 -7.36
CA ILE A 307 6.68 10.25 -6.94
C ILE A 307 6.50 10.28 -5.42
N LEU A 308 7.20 11.20 -4.77
CA LEU A 308 7.20 11.42 -3.33
C LEU A 308 6.57 12.75 -2.95
N ARG A 309 6.03 12.89 -1.74
CA ARG A 309 5.33 14.08 -1.23
C ARG A 309 6.00 14.68 0.00
N THR A 310 5.58 15.91 0.38
CA THR A 310 6.00 16.59 1.62
C THR A 310 4.93 16.57 2.71
N LYS A 311 3.70 16.16 2.41
CA LYS A 311 2.57 16.15 3.37
C LYS A 311 1.88 14.81 3.36
N GLY A 312 1.40 14.40 4.54
CA GLY A 312 0.71 13.12 4.73
C GLY A 312 1.66 11.92 4.75
N ILE A 313 1.14 10.75 4.46
CA ILE A 313 1.91 9.50 4.43
C ILE A 313 3.01 9.59 3.38
N GLY A 314 4.26 9.25 3.77
CA GLY A 314 5.43 9.31 2.89
C GLY A 314 6.05 10.71 2.75
N SER A 315 5.80 11.61 3.69
CA SER A 315 6.40 12.96 3.70
C SER A 315 7.68 13.07 4.54
N ALA A 316 8.02 12.03 5.29
CA ALA A 316 9.11 12.07 6.27
C ALA A 316 10.52 11.91 5.66
N TYR A 317 10.64 11.61 4.37
CA TYR A 317 11.93 11.27 3.72
C TYR A 317 13.03 12.29 3.99
N LYS A 318 12.78 13.60 3.77
CA LYS A 318 13.78 14.64 4.02
C LYS A 318 14.36 14.55 5.43
N THR A 319 13.50 14.34 6.44
CA THR A 319 13.92 14.24 7.85
C THR A 319 14.72 12.97 8.10
N LEU A 320 14.29 11.83 7.55
CA LEU A 320 14.99 10.54 7.70
C LEU A 320 16.37 10.57 7.05
N LEU A 321 16.46 11.11 5.84
CA LEU A 321 17.71 11.22 5.08
C LEU A 321 18.69 12.17 5.76
N ASN A 322 18.25 13.36 6.20
CA ASN A 322 19.09 14.33 6.91
C ASN A 322 19.61 13.82 8.27
N LYS A 323 18.83 12.96 8.92
CA LYS A 323 19.28 12.27 10.17
C LYS A 323 20.17 11.06 9.88
N ASN A 324 20.44 10.77 8.63
CA ASN A 324 21.16 9.56 8.20
C ASN A 324 20.56 8.27 8.78
N THR A 325 19.23 8.23 8.89
CA THR A 325 18.53 7.06 9.42
C THR A 325 18.89 5.82 8.60
N HIS A 326 19.20 4.73 9.28
CA HIS A 326 19.49 3.45 8.63
C HIS A 326 18.20 2.82 8.13
N ILE A 327 18.24 2.10 7.00
CA ILE A 327 17.05 1.50 6.37
C ILE A 327 16.36 0.49 7.29
N SER A 328 17.11 -0.29 8.06
CA SER A 328 16.53 -1.25 9.02
C SER A 328 15.70 -0.58 10.12
N ALA A 329 15.95 0.69 10.42
CA ALA A 329 15.22 1.46 11.43
C ALA A 329 14.01 2.23 10.89
N SER A 330 13.67 2.07 9.60
CA SER A 330 12.58 2.85 8.98
C SER A 330 11.86 2.11 7.87
N GLU A 331 10.62 1.70 8.13
CA GLU A 331 9.74 1.13 7.09
C GLU A 331 9.57 2.08 5.89
N GLU A 332 9.50 3.40 6.11
CA GLU A 332 9.40 4.37 5.01
C GLU A 332 10.61 4.31 4.07
N LEU A 333 11.84 4.14 4.58
CA LEU A 333 13.02 3.96 3.74
C LEU A 333 12.98 2.64 2.98
N ARG A 334 12.52 1.55 3.61
CA ARG A 334 12.32 0.28 2.92
C ARG A 334 11.26 0.37 1.82
N ILE A 335 10.17 1.11 2.06
CA ILE A 335 9.16 1.36 1.03
C ILE A 335 9.77 2.10 -0.16
N ALA A 336 10.60 3.13 0.07
CA ALA A 336 11.30 3.81 -1.02
C ALA A 336 12.25 2.86 -1.75
N TYR A 337 13.04 2.06 -1.04
CA TYR A 337 13.94 1.07 -1.60
C TYR A 337 13.21 0.06 -2.50
N VAL A 338 12.07 -0.48 -2.04
CA VAL A 338 11.22 -1.35 -2.87
C VAL A 338 10.83 -0.65 -4.17
N GLY A 339 10.38 0.61 -4.12
CA GLY A 339 10.04 1.38 -5.32
C GLY A 339 11.21 1.56 -6.28
N MET A 340 12.38 1.89 -5.72
CA MET A 340 13.61 2.15 -6.49
C MET A 340 14.18 0.89 -7.15
N THR A 341 13.92 -0.28 -6.60
CA THR A 341 14.41 -1.58 -7.11
C THR A 341 13.45 -2.27 -8.08
N ARG A 342 12.34 -1.63 -8.47
CA ARG A 342 11.40 -2.21 -9.47
C ARG A 342 11.87 -2.08 -10.92
N PRO A 343 12.52 -0.97 -11.35
CA PRO A 343 12.90 -0.82 -12.74
C PRO A 343 14.17 -1.60 -13.11
N ARG A 344 14.22 -2.00 -14.40
CA ARG A 344 15.36 -2.66 -15.02
C ARG A 344 16.37 -1.64 -15.58
N LYS A 345 15.90 -0.56 -16.22
CA LYS A 345 16.70 0.34 -17.05
C LYS A 345 16.64 1.79 -16.61
N ILE A 346 15.45 2.33 -16.35
CA ILE A 346 15.25 3.76 -16.05
C ILE A 346 14.61 3.93 -14.69
N LEU A 347 15.28 4.66 -13.80
CA LEU A 347 14.74 5.09 -12.51
C LEU A 347 14.79 6.62 -12.41
N VAL A 348 13.64 7.24 -12.17
CA VAL A 348 13.52 8.66 -11.86
C VAL A 348 12.75 8.82 -10.55
N ILE A 349 13.28 9.63 -9.63
CA ILE A 349 12.61 9.99 -8.37
C ILE A 349 12.15 11.43 -8.48
N ALA A 350 10.85 11.67 -8.44
CA ALA A 350 10.27 13.01 -8.44
C ALA A 350 9.93 13.46 -7.02
N VAL A 351 10.47 14.60 -6.62
CA VAL A 351 10.32 15.19 -5.29
C VAL A 351 9.73 16.59 -5.36
N PRO A 352 9.11 17.10 -4.27
CA PRO A 352 8.35 18.34 -4.33
C PRO A 352 9.17 19.63 -4.49
N ASN A 353 10.43 19.65 -4.04
CA ASN A 353 11.27 20.85 -4.01
C ASN A 353 12.76 20.52 -3.94
N GLU A 354 13.62 21.54 -4.12
CA GLU A 354 15.08 21.40 -4.11
C GLU A 354 15.65 20.90 -2.78
N ASP A 355 15.06 21.22 -1.64
CA ASP A 355 15.50 20.71 -0.34
C ASP A 355 15.37 19.18 -0.24
N ASN A 356 14.26 18.64 -0.76
CA ASN A 356 14.05 17.18 -0.83
C ASN A 356 15.00 16.56 -1.84
N LYS A 357 15.23 17.19 -2.98
CA LYS A 357 16.20 16.72 -3.97
C LYS A 357 17.60 16.63 -3.38
N THR A 358 18.07 17.71 -2.75
CA THR A 358 19.37 17.75 -2.09
C THR A 358 19.53 16.64 -1.04
N ALA A 359 18.49 16.40 -0.20
CA ALA A 359 18.54 15.34 0.79
C ALA A 359 18.72 13.96 0.17
N TRP A 360 17.99 13.67 -0.91
CA TRP A 360 18.10 12.41 -1.65
C TRP A 360 19.46 12.28 -2.34
N GLU A 361 19.91 13.32 -3.07
CA GLU A 361 21.19 13.27 -3.78
C GLU A 361 22.37 13.09 -2.82
N ASN A 362 22.39 13.77 -1.68
CA ASN A 362 23.43 13.59 -0.66
C ASN A 362 23.48 12.15 -0.14
N LYS A 363 22.32 11.51 0.08
CA LYS A 363 22.28 10.14 0.56
C LYS A 363 22.70 9.12 -0.49
N LEU A 364 22.35 9.36 -1.75
CA LEU A 364 22.58 8.41 -2.85
C LEU A 364 23.97 8.57 -3.51
N LYS A 365 24.65 9.71 -3.29
CA LYS A 365 25.99 9.97 -3.84
C LYS A 365 27.14 9.69 -2.88
N ASN A 366 26.85 9.58 -1.58
CA ASN A 366 27.88 9.51 -0.52
C ASN A 366 28.27 8.08 -0.11
N ASN A 367 28.10 7.10 -1.00
CA ASN A 367 28.56 5.72 -0.78
C ASN A 367 29.46 5.24 -1.91
#